data_4f434f595ee8fa1517fd1d27998c2f89
#
_entry.id   4f434f595ee8fa1517fd1d27998c2f89
#
_cell.length_a   1.000
_cell.length_b   1.000
_cell.length_c   1.000
_cell.angle_alpha   90.00
_cell.angle_beta   90.00
_cell.angle_gamma   90.00
#
_symmetry.space_group_name_H-M   'P 1'
#
loop_
_entity.id
_entity.type
_entity.pdbx_description
1 polymer ?
#
loop_
_entity_poly.entity_id
_entity_poly.type
_entity_poly.pdbx_seq_one_letter_code
_entity_poly.pdbx_strand_id
1 'polypeptide(L)'
;MIVSVVPINEEYVKSIECKTGERIHVYAGIKETMDVLPEAEIVIGFIKANIIEMCSSLKWLFILGAGVEMLPFALLEKKGITVTNVRGIHGPQIAELTIGMMIIFSRRLNQFMRNQGKGYVTYRVLR
;
A
#
# COMPACT_ATOMS: atom_id res chain seq x y z
N MET A 1 5.80 5.89 20.97
CA MET A 1 6.70 6.13 19.82
C MET A 1 6.07 5.58 18.54
N ILE A 2 6.07 6.38 17.45
CA ILE A 2 5.54 6.00 16.12
C ILE A 2 6.73 5.71 15.20
N VAL A 3 6.74 4.53 14.57
CA VAL A 3 7.79 4.08 13.66
C VAL A 3 7.19 3.74 12.30
N SER A 4 7.74 4.31 11.22
CA SER A 4 7.44 3.89 9.86
C SER A 4 8.57 3.04 9.30
N VAL A 5 8.24 1.84 8.85
CA VAL A 5 9.17 0.91 8.19
C VAL A 5 9.19 1.08 6.66
N VAL A 6 8.54 2.14 6.18
CA VAL A 6 8.50 2.55 4.77
C VAL A 6 8.71 4.05 4.68
N PRO A 7 9.29 4.56 3.59
CA PRO A 7 9.46 5.99 3.39
C PRO A 7 8.10 6.68 3.29
N ILE A 8 7.95 7.80 4.00
CA ILE A 8 6.79 8.70 3.95
C ILE A 8 7.28 10.09 3.54
N ASN A 9 6.52 10.77 2.69
CA ASN A 9 6.84 12.15 2.31
C ASN A 9 6.85 13.06 3.55
N GLU A 10 7.85 13.93 3.65
CA GLU A 10 8.06 14.85 4.78
C GLU A 10 6.83 15.75 5.07
N GLU A 11 6.09 16.13 4.04
CA GLU A 11 4.88 16.93 4.19
C GLU A 11 3.81 16.19 5.02
N TYR A 12 3.62 14.89 4.74
CA TYR A 12 2.69 14.05 5.51
C TYR A 12 3.20 13.80 6.94
N VAL A 13 4.50 13.60 7.11
CA VAL A 13 5.11 13.45 8.44
C VAL A 13 4.82 14.69 9.28
N LYS A 14 5.14 15.88 8.77
CA LYS A 14 4.87 17.15 9.46
C LYS A 14 3.38 17.37 9.77
N SER A 15 2.51 16.99 8.82
CA SER A 15 1.06 17.11 9.02
C SER A 15 0.55 16.21 10.15
N ILE A 16 1.06 14.98 10.24
CA ILE A 16 0.67 14.04 11.30
C ILE A 16 1.24 14.51 12.64
N GLU A 17 2.52 14.86 12.70
CA GLU A 17 3.18 15.37 13.92
C GLU A 17 2.47 16.62 14.46
N CYS A 18 2.08 17.55 13.57
CA CYS A 18 1.33 18.74 13.96
C CYS A 18 -0.05 18.42 14.56
N LYS A 19 -0.72 17.38 14.04
CA LYS A 19 -2.08 17.00 14.51
C LYS A 19 -2.06 16.12 15.75
N THR A 20 -1.04 15.31 15.92
CA THR A 20 -0.96 14.33 17.02
C THR A 20 -0.10 14.80 18.19
N GLY A 21 0.82 15.73 17.95
CA GLY A 21 1.86 16.11 18.91
C GLY A 21 2.97 15.07 19.06
N GLU A 22 2.92 13.97 18.31
CA GLU A 22 3.83 12.82 18.39
C GLU A 22 4.81 12.81 17.23
N ARG A 23 6.08 12.50 17.49
CA ARG A 23 7.10 12.32 16.45
C ARG A 23 6.97 10.99 15.74
N ILE A 24 7.18 11.03 14.41
CA ILE A 24 7.27 9.82 13.57
C ILE A 24 8.71 9.59 13.17
N HIS A 25 9.25 8.44 13.53
CA HIS A 25 10.56 7.98 13.08
C HIS A 25 10.41 7.22 11.76
N VAL A 26 10.84 7.83 10.66
CA VAL A 26 10.71 7.26 9.31
C VAL A 26 12.02 6.61 8.89
N TYR A 27 11.95 5.37 8.44
CA TYR A 27 13.08 4.58 7.96
C TYR A 27 12.86 4.13 6.52
N ALA A 28 13.94 3.88 5.79
CA ALA A 28 13.86 3.43 4.40
C ALA A 28 13.43 1.96 4.27
N GLY A 29 13.53 1.19 5.37
CA GLY A 29 13.15 -0.21 5.38
C GLY A 29 13.26 -0.86 6.75
N ILE A 30 12.70 -2.07 6.85
CA ILE A 30 12.59 -2.80 8.12
C ILE A 30 13.95 -3.16 8.76
N LYS A 31 15.00 -3.31 7.97
CA LYS A 31 16.33 -3.66 8.51
C LYS A 31 16.89 -2.57 9.42
N GLU A 32 16.59 -1.33 9.13
CA GLU A 32 17.07 -0.16 9.87
C GLU A 32 16.28 0.09 11.16
N THR A 33 15.15 -0.61 11.34
CA THR A 33 14.23 -0.41 12.45
C THR A 33 14.34 -1.46 13.54
N MET A 34 15.20 -2.48 13.38
CA MET A 34 15.24 -3.64 14.27
C MET A 34 15.50 -3.28 15.73
N ASP A 35 16.33 -2.25 15.96
CA ASP A 35 16.71 -1.82 17.32
C ASP A 35 15.60 -0.98 18.00
N VAL A 36 14.72 -0.34 17.22
CA VAL A 36 13.68 0.57 17.75
C VAL A 36 12.28 -0.05 17.78
N LEU A 37 12.04 -1.09 16.98
CA LEU A 37 10.75 -1.76 16.88
C LEU A 37 10.23 -2.35 18.20
N PRO A 38 11.06 -2.91 19.11
CA PRO A 38 10.58 -3.40 20.40
C PRO A 38 9.86 -2.34 21.24
N GLU A 39 10.27 -1.07 21.13
CA GLU A 39 9.69 0.05 21.87
C GLU A 39 8.58 0.79 21.11
N ALA A 40 8.36 0.45 19.84
CA ALA A 40 7.35 1.08 19.01
C ALA A 40 5.93 0.73 19.49
N GLU A 41 5.11 1.72 19.75
CA GLU A 41 3.67 1.53 20.08
C GLU A 41 2.81 1.51 18.82
N ILE A 42 3.23 2.25 17.79
CA ILE A 42 2.55 2.33 16.50
C ILE A 42 3.57 2.04 15.40
N VAL A 43 3.24 1.10 14.52
CA VAL A 43 4.05 0.79 13.34
C VAL A 43 3.25 1.07 12.07
N ILE A 44 3.85 1.83 11.15
CA ILE A 44 3.31 2.14 9.84
C ILE A 44 4.06 1.30 8.79
N GLY A 45 3.35 0.46 8.06
CA GLY A 45 3.87 -0.44 7.05
C GLY A 45 3.68 -1.92 7.40
N PHE A 46 4.12 -2.80 6.50
CA PHE A 46 3.96 -4.24 6.67
C PHE A 46 5.15 -4.85 7.42
N ILE A 47 4.87 -5.59 8.49
CA ILE A 47 5.86 -6.37 9.24
C ILE A 47 5.41 -7.83 9.37
N LYS A 48 6.36 -8.76 9.33
CA LYS A 48 6.11 -10.21 9.41
C LYS A 48 5.90 -10.67 10.85
N ALA A 49 5.35 -11.87 11.02
CA ALA A 49 5.05 -12.47 12.32
C ALA A 49 6.25 -12.46 13.28
N ASN A 50 7.43 -12.86 12.82
CA ASN A 50 8.65 -12.87 13.65
C ASN A 50 9.06 -11.47 14.16
N ILE A 51 8.76 -10.43 13.39
CA ILE A 51 9.00 -9.04 13.82
C ILE A 51 7.92 -8.60 14.83
N ILE A 52 6.65 -8.94 14.57
CA ILE A 52 5.54 -8.66 15.50
C ILE A 52 5.81 -9.31 16.87
N GLU A 53 6.41 -10.50 16.90
CA GLU A 53 6.78 -11.17 18.16
C GLU A 53 7.79 -10.37 18.97
N MET A 54 8.75 -9.71 18.32
CA MET A 54 9.77 -8.87 18.96
C MET A 54 9.21 -7.53 19.47
N CYS A 55 8.11 -7.05 18.90
CA CYS A 55 7.49 -5.79 19.30
C CYS A 55 6.72 -5.98 20.61
N SER A 56 7.35 -5.65 21.74
CA SER A 56 6.76 -5.79 23.06
C SER A 56 5.72 -4.70 23.40
N SER A 57 5.90 -3.51 22.84
CA SER A 57 5.09 -2.33 23.12
C SER A 57 4.03 -2.02 22.06
N LEU A 58 3.94 -2.82 20.98
CA LEU A 58 3.10 -2.55 19.82
C LEU A 58 1.61 -2.64 20.17
N LYS A 59 0.89 -1.55 19.92
CA LYS A 59 -0.56 -1.41 20.14
C LYS A 59 -1.34 -1.28 18.84
N TRP A 60 -0.73 -0.66 17.84
CA TRP A 60 -1.39 -0.39 16.57
C TRP A 60 -0.47 -0.60 15.37
N LEU A 61 -0.94 -1.41 14.42
CA LEU A 61 -0.27 -1.67 13.14
C LEU A 61 -1.10 -1.07 12.01
N PHE A 62 -0.56 -0.04 11.33
CA PHE A 62 -1.20 0.62 10.19
C PHE A 62 -0.60 0.14 8.88
N ILE A 63 -1.40 -0.53 8.06
CA ILE A 63 -0.99 -1.10 6.76
C ILE A 63 -1.30 -0.11 5.63
N LEU A 64 -0.27 0.32 4.90
CA LEU A 64 -0.40 1.21 3.73
C LEU A 64 -0.91 0.50 2.46
N GLY A 65 -1.37 -0.72 2.58
CA GLY A 65 -1.99 -1.51 1.50
C GLY A 65 -3.45 -1.81 1.79
N ALA A 66 -4.21 -2.17 0.77
CA ALA A 66 -5.60 -2.61 0.93
C ALA A 66 -5.70 -4.06 1.41
N GLY A 67 -4.78 -4.95 0.97
CA GLY A 67 -4.74 -6.36 1.35
C GLY A 67 -4.11 -6.58 2.72
N VAL A 68 -4.71 -7.44 3.51
CA VAL A 68 -4.25 -7.80 4.87
C VAL A 68 -4.17 -9.33 5.06
N GLU A 69 -4.37 -10.10 4.00
CA GLU A 69 -4.48 -11.56 4.03
C GLU A 69 -3.21 -12.25 4.55
N MET A 70 -2.07 -11.59 4.40
CA MET A 70 -0.77 -12.11 4.85
C MET A 70 -0.45 -11.81 6.31
N LEU A 71 -1.33 -11.12 7.03
CA LEU A 71 -1.11 -10.81 8.43
C LEU A 71 -1.42 -12.00 9.34
N PRO A 72 -0.61 -12.22 10.39
CA PRO A 72 -0.83 -13.28 11.36
C PRO A 72 -1.91 -12.87 12.38
N PHE A 73 -3.18 -12.87 11.98
CA PHE A 73 -4.29 -12.39 12.82
C PHE A 73 -4.36 -13.03 14.19
N ALA A 74 -4.13 -14.34 14.28
CA ALA A 74 -4.12 -15.03 15.58
C ALA A 74 -3.05 -14.50 16.56
N LEU A 75 -1.87 -14.09 16.02
CA LEU A 75 -0.82 -13.48 16.83
C LEU A 75 -1.18 -12.06 17.25
N LEU A 76 -1.75 -11.28 16.31
CA LEU A 76 -2.17 -9.90 16.55
C LEU A 76 -3.28 -9.85 17.62
N GLU A 77 -4.27 -10.71 17.51
CA GLU A 77 -5.35 -10.85 18.49
C GLU A 77 -4.81 -11.26 19.86
N LYS A 78 -3.95 -12.28 19.93
CA LYS A 78 -3.30 -12.73 21.17
C LYS A 78 -2.52 -11.61 21.87
N LYS A 79 -1.89 -10.72 21.09
CA LYS A 79 -1.15 -9.56 21.63
C LYS A 79 -2.03 -8.32 21.85
N GLY A 80 -3.31 -8.34 21.48
CA GLY A 80 -4.21 -7.19 21.59
C GLY A 80 -3.83 -6.03 20.66
N ILE A 81 -3.20 -6.32 19.51
CA ILE A 81 -2.75 -5.30 18.55
C ILE A 81 -3.89 -4.94 17.61
N THR A 82 -4.25 -3.66 17.58
CA THR A 82 -5.21 -3.12 16.61
C THR A 82 -4.56 -3.03 15.23
N VAL A 83 -5.28 -3.47 14.19
CA VAL A 83 -4.84 -3.36 12.79
C VAL A 83 -5.81 -2.50 12.01
N THR A 84 -5.27 -1.54 11.26
CA THR A 84 -6.03 -0.75 10.28
C THR A 84 -5.29 -0.73 8.94
N ASN A 85 -6.03 -0.55 7.85
CA ASN A 85 -5.47 -0.49 6.50
C ASN A 85 -6.13 0.60 5.66
N VAL A 86 -5.52 0.91 4.51
CA VAL A 86 -6.07 1.85 3.53
C VAL A 86 -7.08 1.12 2.64
N ARG A 87 -8.37 1.23 2.99
CA ARG A 87 -9.47 0.60 2.25
C ARG A 87 -10.12 1.59 1.27
N GLY A 88 -10.42 1.10 0.06
CA GLY A 88 -11.27 1.84 -0.90
C GLY A 88 -10.54 2.86 -1.77
N ILE A 89 -9.27 3.16 -1.54
CA ILE A 89 -8.52 4.19 -2.29
C ILE A 89 -8.25 3.80 -3.75
N HIS A 90 -8.26 2.52 -4.09
CA HIS A 90 -7.96 2.03 -5.44
C HIS A 90 -9.19 1.84 -6.32
N GLY A 91 -10.40 1.99 -5.75
CA GLY A 91 -11.66 1.72 -6.45
C GLY A 91 -11.81 2.50 -7.78
N PRO A 92 -11.72 3.82 -7.78
CA PRO A 92 -11.85 4.62 -9.00
C PRO A 92 -10.83 4.24 -10.07
N GLN A 93 -9.56 4.14 -9.73
CA GLN A 93 -8.48 3.82 -10.68
C GLN A 93 -8.64 2.42 -11.28
N ILE A 94 -9.05 1.44 -10.49
CA ILE A 94 -9.31 0.07 -10.97
C ILE A 94 -10.52 0.07 -11.91
N ALA A 95 -11.59 0.79 -11.57
CA ALA A 95 -12.78 0.90 -12.40
C ALA A 95 -12.48 1.57 -13.75
N GLU A 96 -11.77 2.69 -13.74
CA GLU A 96 -11.34 3.41 -14.95
C GLU A 96 -10.46 2.53 -15.84
N LEU A 97 -9.47 1.85 -15.27
CA LEU A 97 -8.61 0.94 -16.01
C LEU A 97 -9.41 -0.22 -16.61
N THR A 98 -10.33 -0.81 -15.85
CA THR A 98 -11.18 -1.91 -16.30
C THR A 98 -12.06 -1.48 -17.48
N ILE A 99 -12.73 -0.34 -17.39
CA ILE A 99 -13.53 0.22 -18.48
C ILE A 99 -12.65 0.53 -19.70
N GLY A 100 -11.49 1.14 -19.48
CA GLY A 100 -10.52 1.40 -20.53
C GLY A 100 -10.10 0.13 -21.26
N MET A 101 -9.80 -0.94 -20.56
CA MET A 101 -9.46 -2.25 -21.15
C MET A 101 -10.63 -2.85 -21.93
N MET A 102 -11.86 -2.77 -21.41
CA MET A 102 -13.06 -3.21 -22.13
C MET A 102 -13.22 -2.48 -23.47
N ILE A 103 -13.02 -1.16 -23.49
CA ILE A 103 -13.09 -0.34 -24.72
C ILE A 103 -11.96 -0.72 -25.69
N ILE A 104 -10.73 -0.87 -25.19
CA ILE A 104 -9.57 -1.27 -26.00
C ILE A 104 -9.84 -2.59 -26.72
N PHE A 105 -10.39 -3.59 -26.03
CA PHE A 105 -10.68 -4.89 -26.62
C PHE A 105 -11.90 -4.86 -27.53
N SER A 106 -13.01 -4.25 -27.12
CA SER A 106 -14.24 -4.17 -27.92
C SER A 106 -14.03 -3.39 -29.23
N ARG A 107 -13.22 -2.35 -29.21
CA ARG A 107 -12.89 -1.53 -30.37
C ARG A 107 -11.63 -1.95 -31.09
N ARG A 108 -10.96 -3.02 -30.63
CA ARG A 108 -9.68 -3.50 -31.18
C ARG A 108 -8.58 -2.43 -31.26
N LEU A 109 -8.57 -1.47 -30.34
CA LEU A 109 -7.58 -0.38 -30.33
C LEU A 109 -6.15 -0.90 -30.24
N ASN A 110 -5.93 -2.02 -29.55
CA ASN A 110 -4.65 -2.73 -29.49
C ASN A 110 -4.13 -3.14 -30.89
N GLN A 111 -5.02 -3.50 -31.84
CA GLN A 111 -4.64 -3.81 -33.23
C GLN A 111 -4.31 -2.53 -34.01
N PHE A 112 -5.10 -1.47 -33.82
CA PHE A 112 -4.80 -0.17 -34.44
C PHE A 112 -3.43 0.35 -34.02
N MET A 113 -3.10 0.30 -32.73
CA MET A 113 -1.79 0.72 -32.23
C MET A 113 -0.63 -0.09 -32.83
N ARG A 114 -0.79 -1.42 -32.95
CA ARG A 114 0.23 -2.28 -33.60
C ARG A 114 0.38 -1.96 -35.09
N ASN A 115 -0.73 -1.68 -35.79
CA ASN A 115 -0.73 -1.36 -37.20
C ASN A 115 -0.13 0.04 -37.46
N GLN A 116 -0.37 1.01 -36.59
CA GLN A 116 0.22 2.35 -36.66
C GLN A 116 1.74 2.27 -36.66
N GLY A 117 2.35 1.46 -35.77
CA GLY A 117 3.79 1.25 -35.72
C GLY A 117 4.38 0.60 -36.99
N LYS A 118 3.53 -0.05 -37.83
CA LYS A 118 3.91 -0.66 -39.12
C LYS A 118 3.51 0.18 -40.35
N GLY A 119 2.95 1.37 -40.14
CA GLY A 119 2.46 2.22 -41.22
C GLY A 119 1.18 1.75 -41.91
N TYR A 120 0.44 0.79 -41.29
CA TYR A 120 -0.82 0.32 -41.86
C TYR A 120 -2.03 1.01 -41.21
N VAL A 121 -2.95 1.49 -42.05
CA VAL A 121 -4.29 1.93 -41.62
C VAL A 121 -5.30 0.89 -42.09
N THR A 122 -5.88 0.13 -41.14
CA THR A 122 -6.87 -0.90 -41.49
C THR A 122 -8.26 -0.38 -41.15
N TYR A 123 -9.08 -0.09 -42.15
CA TYR A 123 -10.48 0.31 -42.03
C TYR A 123 -11.43 -0.89 -41.97
N ARG A 124 -11.10 -2.00 -41.29
CA ARG A 124 -12.08 -3.06 -41.09
C ARG A 124 -12.98 -2.68 -39.93
N VAL A 125 -14.09 -2.01 -40.27
CA VAL A 125 -15.24 -1.90 -39.38
C VAL A 125 -15.80 -3.32 -39.17
N LEU A 126 -15.80 -3.78 -37.96
CA LEU A 126 -16.43 -5.03 -37.59
C LEU A 126 -17.95 -4.85 -37.57
N ARG A 127 -18.58 -5.71 -38.33
CA ARG A 127 -20.01 -6.02 -38.15
C ARG A 127 -20.21 -6.92 -36.93
#